data_b396be8430678ca624b482cfd87af6a3
#
_entry.id   b396be8430678ca624b482cfd87af6a3
#
_cell.length_a   1.000
_cell.length_b   1.000
_cell.length_c   1.000
_cell.angle_alpha   90.00
_cell.angle_beta   90.00
_cell.angle_gamma   90.00
#
_symmetry.space_group_name_H-M   'P 1'
#
loop_
_entity.id
_entity.type
_entity.pdbx_description
1 polymer ?
#
loop_
_entity_poly.entity_id
_entity_poly.type
_entity_poly.pdbx_seq_one_letter_code
_entity_poly.pdbx_strand_id
1 'polypeptide(L)'
;MNESNNYLCHTNEWYWGVSVDIVHKQGLGIVCVKLDNDYPQTAFICDLSVFVLNRKQGLGRELIENAFAVAKKHARSYAEIQVDKTKDWLVSWYQTLGFEITVVGKDEYTMFKVL
;
A
#
# COMPACT_ATOMS: atom_id res chain seq x y z
N MET A 1 -15.45 16.34 0.33
CA MET A 1 -14.61 16.49 0.20
C MET A 1 -13.51 16.11 0.49
N ASN A 2 -12.99 16.18 0.43
CA ASN A 2 -12.09 15.74 0.64
C ASN A 2 -10.83 16.01 0.98
N GLU A 3 -10.47 15.76 1.68
CA GLU A 3 -9.42 15.90 2.48
C GLU A 3 -8.31 15.22 1.95
N SER A 4 -8.57 14.40 1.16
CA SER A 4 -7.61 13.78 0.29
C SER A 4 -6.78 14.79 -0.45
N ASN A 5 -7.03 16.05 -0.24
CA ASN A 5 -6.28 17.11 -0.86
C ASN A 5 -4.82 17.15 -0.47
N ASN A 6 -4.40 16.43 0.57
CA ASN A 6 -3.00 16.37 0.96
C ASN A 6 -2.18 15.40 0.12
N TYR A 7 -2.81 14.65 -0.77
CA TYR A 7 -2.14 13.63 -1.55
C TYR A 7 -2.38 13.80 -3.04
N LEU A 8 -1.37 13.46 -3.83
CA LEU A 8 -1.45 13.45 -5.29
C LEU A 8 -1.33 12.01 -5.77
N CYS A 9 -2.14 11.63 -6.74
CA CYS A 9 -2.06 10.33 -7.37
C CYS A 9 -1.49 10.50 -8.77
N HIS A 10 -0.48 9.72 -9.10
CA HIS A 10 0.14 9.72 -10.42
C HIS A 10 0.02 8.32 -11.01
N THR A 11 -0.67 8.21 -12.13
CA THR A 11 -0.95 6.92 -12.78
C THR A 11 0.02 6.70 -13.93
N ASN A 12 0.64 5.51 -13.95
CA ASN A 12 1.55 5.10 -15.01
C ASN A 12 0.98 3.86 -15.69
N GLU A 13 1.04 3.83 -17.00
CA GLU A 13 0.57 2.69 -17.79
C GLU A 13 1.77 1.87 -18.25
N TRP A 14 1.67 0.54 -18.07
CA TRP A 14 2.71 -0.41 -18.40
C TRP A 14 2.11 -1.55 -19.23
N TYR A 15 2.95 -2.33 -19.89
CA TYR A 15 2.46 -3.48 -20.66
C TYR A 15 1.79 -4.55 -19.75
N TRP A 16 2.16 -4.61 -18.47
CA TRP A 16 1.61 -5.58 -17.52
C TRP A 16 0.38 -5.04 -16.76
N GLY A 17 0.10 -3.77 -16.84
CA GLY A 17 -1.01 -3.16 -16.10
C GLY A 17 -0.76 -1.70 -15.79
N VAL A 18 -1.21 -1.28 -14.63
CA VAL A 18 -1.15 0.12 -14.18
C VAL A 18 -0.48 0.18 -12.82
N SER A 19 0.31 1.21 -12.59
CA SER A 19 0.75 1.54 -11.23
C SER A 19 0.27 2.94 -10.87
N VAL A 20 -0.05 3.14 -9.58
CA VAL A 20 -0.47 4.44 -9.08
C VAL A 20 0.45 4.81 -7.93
N ASP A 21 1.16 5.92 -8.09
CA ASP A 21 1.99 6.48 -7.03
C ASP A 21 1.15 7.49 -6.26
N ILE A 22 1.04 7.31 -4.96
CA ILE A 22 0.32 8.21 -4.07
C ILE A 22 1.36 8.94 -3.24
N VAL A 23 1.45 10.25 -3.40
CA VAL A 23 2.51 11.07 -2.80
C VAL A 23 1.89 12.19 -1.99
N HIS A 24 2.41 12.38 -0.77
CA HIS A 24 2.01 13.53 0.03
C HIS A 24 2.48 14.81 -0.65
N LYS A 25 1.62 15.82 -0.73
CA LYS A 25 1.92 17.07 -1.45
C LYS A 25 3.17 17.78 -0.96
N GLN A 26 3.52 17.62 0.30
CA GLN A 26 4.73 18.22 0.89
C GLN A 26 5.91 17.26 0.90
N GLY A 27 5.80 16.10 0.24
CA GLY A 27 6.88 15.13 0.17
C GLY A 27 7.11 14.34 1.45
N LEU A 28 6.12 14.25 2.33
CA LEU A 28 6.27 13.60 3.63
C LEU A 28 6.11 12.09 3.57
N GLY A 29 5.61 11.56 2.48
CA GLY A 29 5.43 10.12 2.33
C GLY A 29 4.94 9.73 0.95
N ILE A 30 5.09 8.44 0.66
CA ILE A 30 4.71 7.86 -0.62
C ILE A 30 4.28 6.41 -0.43
N VAL A 31 3.38 5.94 -1.29
CA VAL A 31 3.05 4.52 -1.44
C VAL A 31 2.74 4.26 -2.91
N CYS A 32 3.02 3.06 -3.38
CA CYS A 32 2.71 2.65 -4.75
C CYS A 32 1.72 1.49 -4.73
N VAL A 33 0.76 1.53 -5.65
CA VAL A 33 -0.20 0.43 -5.86
C VAL A 33 0.02 -0.09 -7.28
N LYS A 34 0.30 -1.39 -7.40
CA LYS A 34 0.45 -2.04 -8.70
C LYS A 34 -0.80 -2.86 -9.00
N LEU A 35 -1.35 -2.64 -10.16
CA LEU A 35 -2.58 -3.27 -10.64
C LEU A 35 -2.22 -4.11 -11.88
N ASP A 36 -1.75 -5.32 -11.63
CA ASP A 36 -1.27 -6.23 -12.65
C ASP A 36 -2.46 -6.90 -13.35
N ASN A 37 -2.44 -6.92 -14.69
CA ASN A 37 -3.51 -7.51 -15.48
C ASN A 37 -3.66 -9.01 -15.26
N ASP A 38 -2.57 -9.70 -14.90
CA ASP A 38 -2.58 -11.15 -14.66
C ASP A 38 -3.18 -11.50 -13.29
N TYR A 39 -3.36 -10.50 -12.42
CA TYR A 39 -3.94 -10.68 -11.09
C TYR A 39 -5.08 -9.69 -10.89
N PRO A 40 -6.20 -9.87 -11.63
CA PRO A 40 -7.24 -8.83 -11.72
C PRO A 40 -7.98 -8.54 -10.43
N GLN A 41 -7.86 -9.39 -9.42
CA GLN A 41 -8.54 -9.17 -8.13
C GLN A 41 -7.62 -8.62 -7.05
N THR A 42 -6.32 -8.55 -7.30
CA THR A 42 -5.33 -8.18 -6.29
C THR A 42 -4.66 -6.85 -6.62
N ALA A 43 -4.55 -5.99 -5.62
CA ALA A 43 -3.73 -4.79 -5.68
C ALA A 43 -2.46 -5.05 -4.86
N PHE A 44 -1.30 -4.88 -5.49
CA PHE A 44 -0.01 -5.07 -4.81
C PHE A 44 0.44 -3.72 -4.29
N ILE A 45 0.56 -3.61 -2.97
CA ILE A 45 0.97 -2.37 -2.32
C ILE A 45 2.46 -2.47 -2.01
N CYS A 46 3.22 -1.47 -2.41
CA CYS A 46 4.66 -1.49 -2.27
C CYS A 46 5.21 -0.09 -2.00
N ASP A 47 6.46 -0.05 -1.58
CA ASP A 47 7.22 1.19 -1.42
C ASP A 47 6.58 2.21 -0.47
N LEU A 48 5.87 1.73 0.56
CA LEU A 48 5.36 2.62 1.59
C LEU A 48 6.53 3.22 2.37
N SER A 49 6.64 4.53 2.32
CA SER A 49 7.71 5.26 3.00
C SER A 49 7.17 6.56 3.57
N VAL A 50 7.51 6.86 4.81
CA VAL A 50 7.17 8.10 5.47
C VAL A 50 8.47 8.75 5.94
N PHE A 51 8.61 10.06 5.71
CA PHE A 51 9.77 10.80 6.15
C PHE A 51 9.99 10.59 7.65
N VAL A 52 11.22 10.30 8.05
CA VAL A 52 11.52 9.83 9.42
C VAL A 52 11.02 10.78 10.51
N LEU A 53 11.11 12.07 10.29
CA LEU A 53 10.66 13.07 11.27
C LEU A 53 9.14 13.18 11.35
N ASN A 54 8.42 12.56 10.42
CA ASN A 54 6.96 12.62 10.37
C ASN A 54 6.30 11.27 10.67
N ARG A 55 7.06 10.28 11.10
CA ARG A 55 6.51 9.00 11.50
C ARG A 55 5.70 9.15 12.80
N LYS A 56 4.74 8.25 12.99
CA LYS A 56 3.84 8.25 14.15
C LYS A 56 2.87 9.44 14.19
N GLN A 57 2.70 10.11 13.06
CA GLN A 57 1.71 11.19 12.92
C GLN A 57 0.49 10.76 12.10
N GLY A 58 0.33 9.46 11.87
CA GLY A 58 -0.80 8.94 11.10
C GLY A 58 -0.63 9.01 9.60
N LEU A 59 0.51 9.47 9.08
CA LEU A 59 0.73 9.59 7.65
C LEU A 59 0.77 8.23 6.95
N GLY A 60 1.41 7.23 7.59
CA GLY A 60 1.46 5.88 7.03
C GLY A 60 0.07 5.30 6.87
N ARG A 61 -0.78 5.47 7.88
CA ARG A 61 -2.17 5.01 7.83
C ARG A 61 -2.94 5.72 6.72
N GLU A 62 -2.77 7.04 6.60
CA GLU A 62 -3.44 7.80 5.54
C GLU A 62 -3.03 7.33 4.16
N LEU A 63 -1.72 7.10 3.96
CA LEU A 63 -1.19 6.60 2.70
C LEU A 63 -1.80 5.23 2.35
N ILE A 64 -1.81 4.32 3.31
CA ILE A 64 -2.33 2.97 3.07
C ILE A 64 -3.84 3.00 2.83
N GLU A 65 -4.57 3.88 3.51
CA GLU A 65 -6.00 4.05 3.28
C GLU A 65 -6.28 4.60 1.88
N ASN A 66 -5.44 5.53 1.41
CA ASN A 66 -5.51 6.00 0.03
C ASN A 66 -5.21 4.86 -0.96
N ALA A 67 -4.26 4.00 -0.63
CA ALA A 67 -3.96 2.83 -1.46
C ALA A 67 -5.16 1.89 -1.55
N PHE A 68 -5.86 1.65 -0.44
CA PHE A 68 -7.08 0.84 -0.45
C PHE A 68 -8.16 1.48 -1.33
N ALA A 69 -8.31 2.80 -1.26
CA ALA A 69 -9.30 3.51 -2.07
C ALA A 69 -8.98 3.36 -3.57
N VAL A 70 -7.72 3.46 -3.95
CA VAL A 70 -7.29 3.25 -5.33
C VAL A 70 -7.60 1.82 -5.77
N ALA A 71 -7.28 0.83 -4.94
CA ALA A 71 -7.54 -0.57 -5.23
C ALA A 71 -9.04 -0.82 -5.46
N LYS A 72 -9.88 -0.28 -4.60
CA LYS A 72 -11.34 -0.42 -4.73
C LYS A 72 -11.86 0.28 -5.98
N LYS A 73 -11.33 1.45 -6.31
CA LYS A 73 -11.71 2.17 -7.50
C LYS A 73 -11.43 1.35 -8.78
N HIS A 74 -10.39 0.52 -8.75
CA HIS A 74 -10.03 -0.35 -9.85
C HIS A 74 -10.62 -1.76 -9.70
N ALA A 75 -11.65 -1.91 -8.88
CA ALA A 75 -12.39 -3.16 -8.68
C ALA A 75 -11.53 -4.31 -8.18
N ARG A 76 -10.49 -4.02 -7.41
CA ARG A 76 -9.68 -5.04 -6.77
C ARG A 76 -10.32 -5.44 -5.45
N SER A 77 -10.36 -6.75 -5.19
CA SER A 77 -11.00 -7.30 -3.99
C SER A 77 -10.03 -7.53 -2.86
N TYR A 78 -8.73 -7.53 -3.16
CA TYR A 78 -7.69 -7.89 -2.21
C TYR A 78 -6.50 -6.94 -2.31
N ALA A 79 -5.83 -6.74 -1.17
CA ALA A 79 -4.54 -6.05 -1.12
C ALA A 79 -3.49 -7.05 -0.65
N GLU A 80 -2.33 -7.02 -1.26
CA GLU A 80 -1.20 -7.87 -0.91
C GLU A 80 0.04 -7.02 -0.70
N ILE A 81 0.80 -7.35 0.35
CA ILE A 81 2.09 -6.71 0.63
C ILE A 81 3.13 -7.76 1.00
N GLN A 82 4.39 -7.38 0.86
CA GLN A 82 5.50 -8.22 1.34
C GLN A 82 6.26 -7.45 2.41
N VAL A 83 6.58 -8.13 3.51
CA VAL A 83 7.19 -7.52 4.68
C VAL A 83 8.39 -8.33 5.12
N ASP A 84 9.52 -7.65 5.34
CA ASP A 84 10.74 -8.25 5.86
C ASP A 84 10.45 -8.91 7.21
N LYS A 85 10.81 -10.19 7.35
CA LYS A 85 10.57 -10.97 8.55
C LYS A 85 11.25 -10.40 9.79
N THR A 86 12.33 -9.66 9.61
CA THR A 86 13.06 -9.09 10.75
C THR A 86 12.38 -7.86 11.33
N LYS A 87 11.35 -7.34 10.65
CA LYS A 87 10.64 -6.12 11.08
C LYS A 87 9.33 -6.48 11.78
N ASP A 88 9.43 -7.07 12.97
CA ASP A 88 8.25 -7.49 13.74
C ASP A 88 7.26 -6.35 13.97
N TRP A 89 7.77 -5.15 14.24
CA TRP A 89 6.94 -3.99 14.48
C TRP A 89 6.10 -3.62 13.25
N LEU A 90 6.66 -3.83 12.06
CA LEU A 90 5.97 -3.51 10.81
C LEU A 90 4.91 -4.57 10.51
N VAL A 91 5.23 -5.84 10.75
CA VAL A 91 4.26 -6.94 10.61
C VAL A 91 3.07 -6.68 11.52
N SER A 92 3.33 -6.36 12.80
CA SER A 92 2.27 -6.08 13.76
C SER A 92 1.42 -4.89 13.32
N TRP A 93 2.06 -3.85 12.80
CA TRP A 93 1.35 -2.67 12.33
C TRP A 93 0.39 -3.00 11.17
N TYR A 94 0.86 -3.77 10.19
CA TYR A 94 -0.02 -4.21 9.11
C TYR A 94 -1.15 -5.10 9.61
N GLN A 95 -0.90 -5.92 10.61
CA GLN A 95 -1.97 -6.73 11.22
C GLN A 95 -3.05 -5.85 11.84
N THR A 96 -2.69 -4.73 12.43
CA THR A 96 -3.70 -3.77 12.97
C THR A 96 -4.56 -3.17 11.86
N LEU A 97 -4.08 -3.19 10.62
CA LEU A 97 -4.83 -2.69 9.46
C LEU A 97 -5.65 -3.78 8.77
N GLY A 98 -5.64 -4.99 9.32
CA GLY A 98 -6.44 -6.09 8.80
C GLY A 98 -5.71 -7.05 7.89
N PHE A 99 -4.40 -6.91 7.73
CA PHE A 99 -3.60 -7.86 6.95
C PHE A 99 -3.32 -9.11 7.76
N GLU A 100 -3.25 -10.25 7.08
CA GLU A 100 -2.91 -11.53 7.67
C GLU A 100 -1.74 -12.15 6.90
N ILE A 101 -0.86 -12.86 7.60
CA ILE A 101 0.25 -13.57 6.95
C ILE A 101 -0.35 -14.77 6.21
N THR A 102 -0.12 -14.84 4.90
CA THR A 102 -0.60 -15.95 4.07
C THR A 102 0.53 -16.84 3.55
N VAL A 103 1.74 -16.30 3.40
CA VAL A 103 2.89 -17.07 2.95
C VAL A 103 4.08 -16.69 3.82
N VAL A 104 4.80 -17.71 4.29
CA VAL A 104 6.05 -17.53 5.02
C VAL A 104 7.18 -17.84 4.03
N GLY A 105 7.80 -16.80 3.50
CA GLY A 105 8.93 -16.94 2.59
C GLY A 105 10.24 -17.04 3.37
N LYS A 106 11.36 -17.10 2.65
CA LYS A 106 12.68 -17.19 3.27
C LYS A 106 13.01 -15.92 4.06
N ASP A 107 12.84 -14.77 3.44
CA ASP A 107 13.22 -13.48 4.02
C ASP A 107 12.05 -12.56 4.28
N GLU A 108 10.88 -12.88 3.74
CA GLU A 108 9.70 -12.03 3.78
C GLU A 108 8.44 -12.84 4.08
N TYR A 109 7.49 -12.16 4.71
CA TYR A 109 6.10 -12.64 4.75
C TYR A 109 5.33 -12.00 3.62
N THR A 110 4.43 -12.77 3.01
CA THR A 110 3.38 -12.21 2.17
C THR A 110 2.15 -12.04 3.06
N MET A 111 1.59 -10.84 3.06
CA MET A 111 0.42 -10.52 3.87
C MET A 111 -0.72 -10.09 2.94
N PHE A 112 -1.94 -10.42 3.34
CA PHE A 112 -3.11 -10.29 2.51
C PHE A 112 -4.25 -9.67 3.30
N LYS A 113 -5.03 -8.81 2.63
CA LYS A 113 -6.20 -8.19 3.23
C LYS A 113 -7.36 -8.22 2.25
N VAL A 114 -8.55 -8.56 2.76
CA VAL A 114 -9.79 -8.44 1.99
C VAL A 114 -10.24 -6.98 2.06
N LEU A 115 -10.47 -6.41 0.91
CA LEU A 115 -10.90 -5.01 0.79
C LEU A 115 -12.41 -4.84 0.88
#